data_7300f1d76829c179bd439af58b8121df
#
_entry.id   7300f1d76829c179bd439af58b8121df
#
_cell.length_a   1.000
_cell.length_b   1.000
_cell.length_c   1.000
_cell.angle_alpha   90.00
_cell.angle_beta   90.00
_cell.angle_gamma   90.00
#
_symmetry.space_group_name_H-M   'P 1'
#
loop_
_entity.id
_entity.type
_entity.pdbx_description
1 polymer ?
#
loop_
_entity_poly.entity_id
_entity_poly.type
_entity_poly.pdbx_seq_one_letter_code
_entity_poly.pdbx_strand_id
1 'polypeptide(L)'
;MLLRRLPFLLPLGILLAACGSGGPPRKVHPSTASIQQLAVQADGSWKLGLRIQNYSTFSMHFSAIDASLSVDGKEVGRFQVAPDIDIVGNSGDVVDAVFKPANKVTFGTDIAYALKGTIETSEPKESFKFETASRLTPVPGVPNTWR
;
A
#
# COMPACT_ATOMS: atom_id res chain seq x y z
N MET A 1 -78.04 17.79 33.81
CA MET A 1 -77.16 16.70 33.37
C MET A 1 -76.21 17.28 32.38
N LEU A 2 -74.96 17.62 32.82
CA LEU A 2 -73.93 18.16 31.95
C LEU A 2 -72.94 17.05 31.64
N LEU A 3 -72.92 16.62 30.39
CA LEU A 3 -71.83 15.74 29.87
C LEU A 3 -70.64 16.60 29.57
N ARG A 4 -69.57 16.49 30.40
CA ARG A 4 -68.28 17.07 30.18
C ARG A 4 -67.50 16.18 29.18
N ARG A 5 -67.32 16.66 27.97
CA ARG A 5 -66.43 16.05 26.98
C ARG A 5 -64.99 16.44 27.32
N LEU A 6 -64.18 15.45 27.71
CA LEU A 6 -62.68 15.59 27.78
C LEU A 6 -62.11 15.53 26.37
N PRO A 7 -61.23 16.45 25.99
CA PRO A 7 -60.47 16.29 24.79
C PRO A 7 -59.30 15.35 25.07
N PHE A 8 -59.18 14.29 24.28
CA PHE A 8 -58.07 13.33 24.25
C PHE A 8 -56.91 13.98 23.55
N LEU A 9 -55.91 14.46 24.30
CA LEU A 9 -54.67 14.93 23.77
C LEU A 9 -53.82 13.72 23.42
N LEU A 10 -53.68 13.43 22.12
CA LEU A 10 -52.68 12.51 21.59
C LEU A 10 -51.29 13.16 21.71
N PRO A 11 -50.32 12.55 22.37
CA PRO A 11 -48.95 13.01 22.24
C PRO A 11 -48.40 12.57 20.89
N LEU A 12 -48.12 13.54 20.05
CA LEU A 12 -47.38 13.39 18.79
C LEU A 12 -45.96 13.01 19.14
N GLY A 13 -45.67 11.71 19.13
CA GLY A 13 -44.31 11.18 19.31
C GLY A 13 -43.45 11.62 18.12
N ILE A 14 -42.54 12.55 18.36
CA ILE A 14 -41.47 12.91 17.43
C ILE A 14 -40.50 11.72 17.37
N LEU A 15 -40.63 10.91 16.35
CA LEU A 15 -39.61 9.95 15.94
C LEU A 15 -38.40 10.75 15.43
N LEU A 16 -37.46 11.05 16.30
CA LEU A 16 -36.12 11.44 15.92
C LEU A 16 -35.48 10.24 15.25
N ALA A 17 -35.57 10.20 13.92
CA ALA A 17 -34.73 9.33 13.11
C ALA A 17 -33.27 9.78 13.33
N ALA A 18 -32.58 9.10 14.22
CA ALA A 18 -31.12 9.19 14.31
C ALA A 18 -30.60 8.67 12.99
N CYS A 19 -30.30 9.55 12.05
CA CYS A 19 -29.43 9.26 10.93
C CYS A 19 -28.09 8.94 11.53
N GLY A 20 -27.82 7.65 11.75
CA GLY A 20 -26.51 7.18 12.12
C GLY A 20 -25.56 7.58 10.99
N SER A 21 -24.72 8.59 11.21
CA SER A 21 -23.60 8.92 10.35
C SER A 21 -22.52 7.85 10.51
N GLY A 22 -22.82 6.63 10.05
CA GLY A 22 -21.85 5.59 9.89
C GLY A 22 -21.01 5.94 8.67
N GLY A 23 -19.72 6.30 8.87
CA GLY A 23 -18.75 6.37 7.78
C GLY A 23 -18.64 5.02 7.06
N PRO A 24 -17.90 4.95 5.91
CA PRO A 24 -17.68 3.71 5.19
C PRO A 24 -17.08 2.66 6.15
N PRO A 25 -17.47 1.37 6.03
CA PRO A 25 -16.99 0.35 6.92
C PRO A 25 -15.47 0.23 6.82
N ARG A 26 -14.79 0.14 7.95
CA ARG A 26 -13.34 -0.08 8.02
C ARG A 26 -13.04 -1.52 7.65
N LYS A 27 -12.47 -1.71 6.46
CA LYS A 27 -12.07 -3.03 5.96
C LYS A 27 -10.58 -3.05 5.71
N VAL A 28 -9.91 -4.04 6.29
CA VAL A 28 -8.51 -4.34 6.02
C VAL A 28 -8.43 -5.25 4.81
N HIS A 29 -7.65 -4.84 3.82
CA HIS A 29 -7.32 -5.64 2.66
C HIS A 29 -5.80 -5.78 2.54
N PRO A 30 -5.29 -6.92 2.03
CA PRO A 30 -3.86 -7.10 1.83
C PRO A 30 -3.27 -5.99 0.96
N SER A 31 -2.20 -5.38 1.46
CA SER A 31 -1.42 -4.39 0.74
C SER A 31 -0.40 -5.04 -0.17
N THR A 32 0.04 -4.33 -1.20
CA THR A 32 1.08 -4.80 -2.13
C THR A 32 2.18 -3.77 -2.27
N ALA A 33 3.34 -4.23 -2.74
CA ALA A 33 4.43 -3.34 -3.15
C ALA A 33 4.92 -3.74 -4.54
N SER A 34 5.29 -2.74 -5.33
CA SER A 34 5.84 -2.92 -6.67
C SER A 34 7.00 -1.97 -6.90
N ILE A 35 7.89 -2.28 -7.85
CA ILE A 35 8.94 -1.37 -8.24
C ILE A 35 8.40 -0.41 -9.28
N GLN A 36 8.47 0.88 -8.98
CA GLN A 36 8.13 1.94 -9.91
C GLN A 36 9.36 2.46 -10.66
N GLN A 37 10.53 2.40 -10.03
CA GLN A 37 11.79 2.78 -10.63
C GLN A 37 12.93 1.99 -10.03
N LEU A 38 13.90 1.63 -10.86
CA LEU A 38 15.15 1.00 -10.47
C LEU A 38 16.29 1.81 -11.08
N ALA A 39 17.24 2.25 -10.26
CA ALA A 39 18.45 2.92 -10.71
C ALA A 39 19.69 2.22 -10.16
N VAL A 40 20.63 1.87 -11.03
CA VAL A 40 21.92 1.33 -10.65
C VAL A 40 22.89 2.48 -10.41
N GLN A 41 23.45 2.53 -9.21
CA GLN A 41 24.35 3.60 -8.79
C GLN A 41 25.81 3.27 -9.12
N ALA A 42 26.68 4.28 -9.09
CA ALA A 42 28.10 4.15 -9.45
C ALA A 42 28.84 3.15 -8.56
N ASP A 43 28.46 3.00 -7.29
CA ASP A 43 29.05 2.04 -6.34
C ASP A 43 28.51 0.61 -6.51
N GLY A 44 27.64 0.37 -7.47
CA GLY A 44 26.99 -0.92 -7.72
C GLY A 44 25.74 -1.17 -6.88
N SER A 45 25.37 -0.29 -5.96
CA SER A 45 24.10 -0.37 -5.25
C SER A 45 22.92 -0.01 -6.16
N TRP A 46 21.73 -0.49 -5.80
CA TRP A 46 20.50 -0.21 -6.51
C TRP A 46 19.59 0.64 -5.65
N LYS A 47 19.10 1.73 -6.23
CA LYS A 47 18.04 2.52 -5.64
C LYS A 47 16.73 2.12 -6.27
N LEU A 48 15.79 1.68 -5.42
CA LEU A 48 14.46 1.27 -5.82
C LEU A 48 13.43 2.29 -5.36
N GLY A 49 12.60 2.77 -6.25
CA GLY A 49 11.35 3.44 -5.90
C GLY A 49 10.27 2.37 -5.73
N LEU A 50 9.87 2.10 -4.49
CA LEU A 50 8.83 1.13 -4.18
C LEU A 50 7.50 1.82 -4.02
N ARG A 51 6.52 1.43 -4.82
CA ARG A 51 5.14 1.87 -4.65
C ARG A 51 4.42 0.90 -3.73
N ILE A 52 4.00 1.39 -2.58
CA ILE A 52 3.14 0.67 -1.64
C ILE A 52 1.69 1.04 -1.94
N GLN A 53 0.83 0.04 -2.11
CA GLN A 53 -0.59 0.25 -2.34
C GLN A 53 -1.40 -0.22 -1.14
N ASN A 54 -2.13 0.72 -0.53
CA ASN A 54 -3.09 0.43 0.53
C ASN A 54 -4.47 0.21 -0.10
N TYR A 55 -4.92 -1.04 -0.12
CA TYR A 55 -6.25 -1.41 -0.61
C TYR A 55 -7.32 -1.39 0.49
N SER A 56 -6.93 -1.15 1.73
CA SER A 56 -7.88 -0.99 2.84
C SER A 56 -8.69 0.29 2.69
N THR A 57 -9.84 0.35 3.32
CA THR A 57 -10.76 1.49 3.18
C THR A 57 -10.41 2.69 4.08
N PHE A 58 -9.31 2.60 4.82
CA PHE A 58 -8.87 3.63 5.77
C PHE A 58 -7.35 3.74 5.79
N SER A 59 -6.86 4.82 6.37
CA SER A 59 -5.41 5.07 6.50
C SER A 59 -4.74 4.02 7.39
N MET A 60 -3.59 3.54 6.95
CA MET A 60 -2.76 2.59 7.69
C MET A 60 -1.32 3.11 7.78
N HIS A 61 -0.66 2.85 8.91
CA HIS A 61 0.74 3.19 9.12
C HIS A 61 1.65 2.03 8.70
N PHE A 62 2.42 2.22 7.64
CA PHE A 62 3.33 1.21 7.10
C PHE A 62 4.69 1.29 7.79
N SER A 63 5.07 0.23 8.49
CA SER A 63 6.26 0.20 9.35
C SER A 63 7.44 -0.56 8.78
N ALA A 64 7.20 -1.62 8.00
CA ALA A 64 8.28 -2.43 7.45
C ALA A 64 7.89 -3.14 6.14
N ILE A 65 8.86 -3.27 5.26
CA ILE A 65 8.80 -4.15 4.10
C ILE A 65 10.07 -5.01 4.11
N ASP A 66 9.89 -6.32 3.97
CA ASP A 66 10.96 -7.30 3.81
C ASP A 66 10.67 -8.11 2.56
N ALA A 67 11.52 -8.04 1.56
CA ALA A 67 11.26 -8.63 0.26
C ALA A 67 12.51 -9.19 -0.41
N SER A 68 12.32 -10.28 -1.15
CA SER A 68 13.27 -10.80 -2.13
C SER A 68 12.97 -10.22 -3.51
N LEU A 69 14.01 -9.84 -4.22
CA LEU A 69 13.93 -9.37 -5.61
C LEU A 69 14.55 -10.39 -6.54
N SER A 70 13.81 -10.77 -7.56
CA SER A 70 14.29 -11.55 -8.70
C SER A 70 14.27 -10.69 -9.96
N VAL A 71 15.28 -10.87 -10.79
CA VAL A 71 15.40 -10.24 -12.12
C VAL A 71 15.61 -11.34 -13.15
N ASP A 72 14.80 -11.33 -14.20
CA ASP A 72 14.83 -12.34 -15.26
C ASP A 72 14.81 -13.79 -14.72
N GLY A 73 14.00 -14.02 -13.68
CA GLY A 73 13.81 -15.31 -13.04
C GLY A 73 14.90 -15.73 -12.05
N LYS A 74 15.90 -14.89 -11.79
CA LYS A 74 16.98 -15.17 -10.84
C LYS A 74 16.90 -14.23 -9.64
N GLU A 75 16.97 -14.79 -8.44
CA GLU A 75 17.05 -13.99 -7.21
C GLU A 75 18.35 -13.20 -7.18
N VAL A 76 18.26 -11.88 -7.03
CA VAL A 76 19.41 -10.97 -7.01
C VAL A 76 19.71 -10.45 -5.61
N GLY A 77 18.78 -10.58 -4.68
CA GLY A 77 18.99 -10.21 -3.31
C GLY A 77 17.69 -10.01 -2.54
N ARG A 78 17.87 -9.69 -1.27
CA ARG A 78 16.80 -9.38 -0.32
C ARG A 78 17.07 -8.03 0.32
N PHE A 79 16.03 -7.27 0.56
CA PHE A 79 16.15 -5.98 1.21
C PHE A 79 15.06 -5.79 2.26
N GLN A 80 15.36 -4.91 3.19
CA GLN A 80 14.42 -4.44 4.21
C GLN A 80 14.37 -2.93 4.16
N VAL A 81 13.18 -2.37 4.31
CA VAL A 81 12.98 -0.94 4.42
C VAL A 81 11.92 -0.65 5.48
N ALA A 82 12.12 0.43 6.23
CA ALA A 82 11.17 0.94 7.19
C ALA A 82 10.56 2.24 6.64
N PRO A 83 9.42 2.18 5.95
CA PRO A 83 8.82 3.37 5.34
C PRO A 83 8.43 4.43 6.35
N ASP A 84 7.87 4.02 7.48
CA ASP A 84 7.40 4.88 8.56
C ASP A 84 6.46 5.99 8.04
N ILE A 85 5.45 5.59 7.28
CA ILE A 85 4.51 6.51 6.62
C ILE A 85 3.07 6.05 6.78
N ASP A 86 2.16 7.04 6.80
CA ASP A 86 0.73 6.82 6.70
C ASP A 86 0.31 6.88 5.23
N ILE A 87 -0.42 5.85 4.79
CA ILE A 87 -1.01 5.83 3.45
C ILE A 87 -2.52 5.78 3.60
N VAL A 88 -3.20 6.75 3.01
CA VAL A 88 -4.66 6.87 3.00
C VAL A 88 -5.28 5.63 2.35
N GLY A 89 -6.48 5.26 2.79
CA GLY A 89 -7.23 4.15 2.21
C GLY A 89 -7.44 4.28 0.71
N ASN A 90 -7.35 3.17 -0.01
CA ASN A 90 -7.45 3.10 -1.48
C ASN A 90 -6.43 4.01 -2.21
N SER A 91 -5.26 4.21 -1.62
CA SER A 91 -4.21 5.06 -2.15
C SER A 91 -2.86 4.36 -2.08
N GLY A 92 -1.88 4.93 -2.75
CA GLY A 92 -0.51 4.44 -2.73
C GLY A 92 0.49 5.58 -2.56
N ASP A 93 1.66 5.22 -2.05
CA ASP A 93 2.79 6.15 -1.92
C ASP A 93 4.09 5.46 -2.32
N VAL A 94 5.11 6.23 -2.62
CA VAL A 94 6.42 5.73 -3.07
C VAL A 94 7.47 6.00 -2.01
N VAL A 95 8.22 4.95 -1.68
CA VAL A 95 9.35 5.03 -0.76
C VAL A 95 10.62 4.55 -1.43
N ASP A 96 11.73 5.11 -1.05
CA ASP A 96 13.03 4.70 -1.56
C ASP A 96 13.61 3.56 -0.71
N ALA A 97 14.15 2.56 -1.39
CA ALA A 97 14.94 1.50 -0.80
C ALA A 97 16.27 1.39 -1.54
N VAL A 98 17.34 1.17 -0.79
CA VAL A 98 18.66 0.96 -1.37
C VAL A 98 19.19 -0.40 -0.92
N PHE A 99 19.66 -1.19 -1.85
CA PHE A 99 20.33 -2.45 -1.53
C PHE A 99 21.46 -2.75 -2.51
N LYS A 100 22.34 -3.64 -2.09
CA LYS A 100 23.41 -4.12 -2.94
C LYS A 100 23.13 -5.55 -3.36
N PRO A 101 23.02 -5.85 -4.66
CA PRO A 101 22.81 -7.22 -5.12
C PRO A 101 23.99 -8.11 -4.74
N ALA A 102 23.69 -9.39 -4.44
CA ALA A 102 24.69 -10.36 -4.07
C ALA A 102 25.68 -10.68 -5.21
N ASN A 103 25.19 -10.59 -6.45
CA ASN A 103 25.97 -10.88 -7.65
C ASN A 103 25.82 -9.75 -8.67
N LYS A 104 26.82 -9.62 -9.55
CA LYS A 104 26.72 -8.70 -10.67
C LYS A 104 25.58 -9.14 -11.61
N VAL A 105 24.68 -8.22 -11.88
CA VAL A 105 23.54 -8.44 -12.77
C VAL A 105 23.75 -7.68 -14.06
N THR A 106 23.60 -8.37 -15.18
CA THR A 106 23.62 -7.75 -16.50
C THR A 106 22.17 -7.55 -16.94
N PHE A 107 21.83 -6.30 -17.24
CA PHE A 107 20.49 -5.95 -17.71
C PHE A 107 20.43 -5.98 -19.24
N GLY A 108 19.34 -6.54 -19.77
CA GLY A 108 18.93 -6.31 -21.14
C GLY A 108 18.25 -4.93 -21.31
N THR A 109 17.53 -4.77 -22.42
CA THR A 109 16.78 -3.54 -22.64
C THR A 109 15.67 -3.40 -21.60
N ASP A 110 14.79 -4.38 -21.50
CA ASP A 110 13.74 -4.44 -20.48
C ASP A 110 14.15 -5.38 -19.34
N ILE A 111 13.67 -5.08 -18.15
CA ILE A 111 13.89 -5.88 -16.96
C ILE A 111 12.58 -6.51 -16.51
N ALA A 112 12.50 -7.84 -16.53
CA ALA A 112 11.42 -8.56 -15.88
C ALA A 112 11.80 -8.77 -14.42
N TYR A 113 10.98 -8.26 -13.48
CA TYR A 113 11.23 -8.43 -12.06
C TYR A 113 10.08 -9.14 -11.36
N ALA A 114 10.39 -9.74 -10.23
CA ALA A 114 9.44 -10.23 -9.25
C ALA A 114 9.86 -9.82 -7.84
N LEU A 115 8.91 -9.34 -7.07
CA LEU A 115 9.05 -9.07 -5.64
C LEU A 115 8.19 -10.06 -4.87
N LYS A 116 8.76 -10.64 -3.82
CA LYS A 116 8.04 -11.52 -2.90
C LYS A 116 8.49 -11.25 -1.48
N GLY A 117 7.53 -11.02 -0.60
CA GLY A 117 7.87 -10.74 0.79
C GLY A 117 6.67 -10.43 1.66
N THR A 118 6.92 -9.63 2.70
CA THR A 118 5.93 -9.20 3.68
C THR A 118 5.93 -7.69 3.82
N ILE A 119 4.74 -7.16 4.06
CA ILE A 119 4.51 -5.77 4.43
C ILE A 119 3.89 -5.76 5.82
N GLU A 120 4.44 -4.97 6.72
CA GLU A 120 3.93 -4.80 8.07
C GLU A 120 3.39 -3.39 8.27
N THR A 121 2.27 -3.32 8.99
CA THR A 121 1.70 -2.08 9.48
C THR A 121 1.68 -2.10 11.01
N SER A 122 1.72 -0.94 11.63
CA SER A 122 1.66 -0.77 13.09
C SER A 122 0.30 -0.26 13.57
N GLU A 123 -0.43 0.47 12.72
CA GLU A 123 -1.76 1.02 13.04
C GLU A 123 -2.69 0.86 11.82
N PRO A 124 -3.58 -0.16 11.86
CA PRO A 124 -3.62 -1.28 12.79
C PRO A 124 -2.43 -2.21 12.57
N LYS A 125 -2.09 -3.02 13.58
CA LYS A 125 -1.01 -4.01 13.47
C LYS A 125 -1.46 -5.17 12.59
N GLU A 126 -0.87 -5.24 11.40
CA GLU A 126 -1.14 -6.26 10.39
C GLU A 126 0.16 -6.70 9.72
N SER A 127 0.15 -7.90 9.17
CA SER A 127 1.24 -8.43 8.33
C SER A 127 0.64 -9.06 7.08
N PHE A 128 1.11 -8.63 5.92
CA PHE A 128 0.62 -9.10 4.62
C PHE A 128 1.75 -9.75 3.84
N LYS A 129 1.50 -10.95 3.35
CA LYS A 129 2.35 -11.53 2.30
C LYS A 129 1.96 -10.94 0.96
N PHE A 130 2.94 -10.63 0.14
CA PHE A 130 2.69 -10.15 -1.21
C PHE A 130 3.66 -10.77 -2.22
N GLU A 131 3.21 -10.82 -3.46
CA GLU A 131 4.01 -11.20 -4.60
C GLU A 131 3.56 -10.37 -5.80
N THR A 132 4.51 -9.66 -6.41
CA THR A 132 4.25 -8.83 -7.58
C THR A 132 5.31 -9.11 -8.65
N ALA A 133 4.91 -9.11 -9.90
CA ALA A 133 5.81 -9.26 -11.04
C ALA A 133 5.41 -8.28 -12.14
N SER A 134 6.40 -7.66 -12.77
CA SER A 134 6.19 -6.72 -13.87
C SER A 134 7.47 -6.54 -14.68
N ARG A 135 7.41 -5.64 -15.64
CA ARG A 135 8.57 -5.25 -16.47
C ARG A 135 8.85 -3.76 -16.27
N LEU A 136 10.14 -3.44 -16.30
CA LEU A 136 10.63 -2.07 -16.33
C LEU A 136 11.33 -1.85 -17.66
N THR A 137 11.14 -0.67 -18.23
CA THR A 137 11.77 -0.25 -19.47
C THR A 137 12.80 0.84 -19.20
N PRO A 138 13.88 0.96 -20.01
CA PRO A 138 14.84 2.02 -19.83
C PRO A 138 14.20 3.40 -19.95
N VAL A 139 14.61 4.32 -19.08
CA VAL A 139 14.16 5.72 -19.16
C VAL A 139 15.01 6.46 -20.19
N PRO A 140 14.42 6.99 -21.28
CA PRO A 140 15.17 7.74 -22.28
C PRO A 140 15.93 8.92 -21.70
N GLY A 141 17.23 9.04 -22.00
CA GLY A 141 18.08 10.13 -21.53
C GLY A 141 18.55 10.05 -20.08
N VAL A 142 18.14 9.01 -19.34
CA VAL A 142 18.58 8.78 -17.97
C VAL A 142 19.32 7.43 -17.90
N PRO A 143 20.65 7.45 -17.88
CA PRO A 143 21.42 6.20 -17.89
C PRO A 143 21.19 5.37 -16.63
N ASN A 144 21.30 4.05 -16.76
CA ASN A 144 21.20 3.08 -15.66
C ASN A 144 19.90 3.18 -14.85
N THR A 145 18.82 3.60 -15.50
CA THR A 145 17.52 3.80 -14.86
C THR A 145 16.41 3.16 -15.70
N TRP A 146 15.55 2.43 -15.02
CA TRP A 146 14.38 1.74 -15.60
C TRP A 146 13.11 2.11 -14.84
N ARG A 147 12.01 2.14 -15.56
CA ARG A 147 10.70 2.50 -15.01
C ARG A 147 9.56 1.65 -15.57
#